data_750372be7402f3e8becb640a10ae4071
#
_entry.id   750372be7402f3e8becb640a10ae4071
#
_cell.length_a   1.000
_cell.length_b   1.000
_cell.length_c   1.000
_cell.angle_alpha   90.00
_cell.angle_beta   90.00
_cell.angle_gamma   90.00
#
_symmetry.space_group_name_H-M   'P 1'
#
loop_
_entity.id
_entity.type
_entity.pdbx_description
1 polymer ?
#
loop_
_entity_poly.entity_id
_entity_poly.type
_entity_poly.pdbx_seq_one_letter_code
_entity_poly.pdbx_strand_id
1 'polypeptide(L)'
;MKTINDFNFKDKKALVRVDFNVPQDDQLKVTDNTRISAVKPTVEKILNDGGSVILMTHLGRPKGEVKDEFSLKHIVEEVSNVLGHQIKFVEESIGEKAEQAAAELQPGEILLLENLRFHNEEEKGDEAFAEKLSKLGDAYVNDAFGTAHRAHASTAVIANYFESTKFFGLLMADELKAIDKVLKSGEKPVTAILGGSKVSTKITIIENILPAVDNLIIGGGMAFTFIKALGGKIGNSLVEEDKLPLALEILGKAKEHNVKVYLPSDTVIAESFSNDADRKETDIYEIPEGWMGLDAGPKSREQFNDVLLNSRTILWNGPIGVFEMSNFSAGTVALGESIAEATKLGAFSLVGGGDSVAFVKQFGYADKVSYVSTGGGAMLESLEGLELPGIAAINK
;
A
#
# COMPACT_ATOMS: atom_id res chain seq x y z
N MET A 1 10.07 -12.48 13.64
CA MET A 1 9.66 -11.04 13.57
C MET A 1 9.52 -10.56 15.00
N LYS A 2 10.27 -9.54 15.39
CA LYS A 2 10.25 -8.97 16.75
C LYS A 2 9.19 -7.85 16.80
N THR A 3 8.11 -8.07 17.53
CA THR A 3 6.97 -7.16 17.60
C THR A 3 6.81 -6.57 18.99
N ILE A 4 5.96 -5.54 19.13
CA ILE A 4 5.63 -4.96 20.44
C ILE A 4 4.99 -5.97 21.41
N ASN A 5 4.47 -7.10 20.94
CA ASN A 5 3.93 -8.16 21.80
C ASN A 5 5.03 -8.90 22.60
N ASP A 6 6.29 -8.80 22.15
CA ASP A 6 7.45 -9.42 22.78
C ASP A 6 8.06 -8.55 23.89
N PHE A 7 7.41 -7.41 24.21
CA PHE A 7 7.94 -6.44 25.18
C PHE A 7 6.83 -5.87 26.09
N ASN A 8 7.18 -5.59 27.34
CA ASN A 8 6.30 -4.94 28.31
C ASN A 8 6.71 -3.46 28.45
N PHE A 9 5.80 -2.57 28.05
CA PHE A 9 6.03 -1.11 28.04
C PHE A 9 5.78 -0.45 29.39
N LYS A 10 5.54 -1.18 30.48
CA LYS A 10 5.29 -0.59 31.80
C LYS A 10 6.40 0.40 32.16
N ASP A 11 5.99 1.62 32.51
CA ASP A 11 6.87 2.74 32.86
C ASP A 11 7.90 3.10 31.77
N LYS A 12 7.62 2.76 30.48
CA LYS A 12 8.47 3.04 29.33
C LYS A 12 7.83 4.05 28.39
N LYS A 13 8.65 4.90 27.79
CA LYS A 13 8.28 5.82 26.72
C LYS A 13 8.56 5.16 25.38
N ALA A 14 7.51 4.80 24.66
CA ALA A 14 7.65 4.24 23.31
C ALA A 14 7.69 5.35 22.27
N LEU A 15 8.79 5.45 21.54
CA LEU A 15 8.96 6.34 20.41
C LEU A 15 8.44 5.61 19.15
N VAL A 16 7.26 5.99 18.69
CA VAL A 16 6.52 5.27 17.65
C VAL A 16 6.52 6.06 16.34
N ARG A 17 7.12 5.48 15.28
CA ARG A 17 7.04 6.03 13.92
C ARG A 17 5.76 5.56 13.26
N VAL A 18 4.87 6.50 12.97
CA VAL A 18 3.59 6.27 12.30
C VAL A 18 3.51 7.04 10.98
N ASP A 19 2.59 6.66 10.10
CA ASP A 19 2.35 7.35 8.83
C ASP A 19 1.02 8.12 8.85
N PHE A 20 1.04 9.34 9.40
CA PHE A 20 -0.11 10.26 9.41
C PHE A 20 -0.05 11.26 8.24
N ASN A 21 0.56 10.88 7.13
CA ASN A 21 0.48 11.65 5.89
C ASN A 21 -0.92 11.47 5.26
N VAL A 22 -1.91 12.08 5.91
CA VAL A 22 -3.33 11.98 5.57
C VAL A 22 -3.75 13.10 4.62
N PRO A 23 -4.75 12.87 3.73
CA PRO A 23 -5.31 13.92 2.90
C PRO A 23 -6.12 14.91 3.75
N GLN A 24 -6.05 16.18 3.35
CA GLN A 24 -6.76 17.29 3.99
C GLN A 24 -7.54 18.08 2.94
N ASP A 25 -8.63 18.71 3.36
CA ASP A 25 -9.37 19.68 2.54
C ASP A 25 -8.70 21.08 2.57
N ASP A 26 -9.31 22.04 1.88
CA ASP A 26 -8.83 23.43 1.82
C ASP A 26 -8.85 24.14 3.18
N GLN A 27 -9.51 23.56 4.19
CA GLN A 27 -9.55 24.05 5.57
C GLN A 27 -8.57 23.27 6.47
N LEU A 28 -7.67 22.47 5.90
CA LEU A 28 -6.70 21.62 6.58
C LEU A 28 -7.34 20.53 7.48
N LYS A 29 -8.60 20.18 7.25
CA LYS A 29 -9.27 19.08 7.96
C LYS A 29 -8.99 17.76 7.25
N VAL A 30 -8.75 16.74 8.05
CA VAL A 30 -8.52 15.38 7.55
C VAL A 30 -9.77 14.85 6.85
N THR A 31 -9.62 14.37 5.62
CA THR A 31 -10.71 13.80 4.81
C THR A 31 -10.71 12.27 4.76
N ASP A 32 -9.60 11.64 5.10
CA ASP A 32 -9.47 10.18 5.26
C ASP A 32 -8.54 9.89 6.45
N ASN A 33 -9.06 9.28 7.50
CA ASN A 33 -8.34 8.94 8.72
C ASN A 33 -7.90 7.47 8.81
N THR A 34 -7.98 6.72 7.72
CA THR A 34 -7.64 5.29 7.67
C THR A 34 -6.25 5.01 8.25
N ARG A 35 -5.26 5.84 7.93
CA ARG A 35 -3.87 5.68 8.42
C ARG A 35 -3.75 5.92 9.93
N ILE A 36 -4.55 6.83 10.47
CA ILE A 36 -4.59 7.08 11.92
C ILE A 36 -5.25 5.90 12.63
N SER A 37 -6.38 5.43 12.10
CA SER A 37 -7.11 4.28 12.66
C SER A 37 -6.27 3.00 12.68
N ALA A 38 -5.45 2.80 11.66
CA ALA A 38 -4.65 1.59 11.50
C ALA A 38 -3.59 1.40 12.60
N VAL A 39 -3.10 2.47 13.23
CA VAL A 39 -2.10 2.37 14.31
C VAL A 39 -2.71 2.29 15.71
N LYS A 40 -4.03 2.43 15.82
CA LYS A 40 -4.72 2.39 17.12
C LYS A 40 -4.39 1.14 17.96
N PRO A 41 -4.37 -0.09 17.39
CA PRO A 41 -4.01 -1.28 18.17
C PRO A 41 -2.60 -1.22 18.77
N THR A 42 -1.63 -0.65 18.05
CA THR A 42 -0.26 -0.45 18.54
C THR A 42 -0.22 0.52 19.72
N VAL A 43 -0.90 1.65 19.59
CA VAL A 43 -0.98 2.66 20.67
C VAL A 43 -1.66 2.08 21.90
N GLU A 44 -2.80 1.43 21.75
CA GLU A 44 -3.53 0.82 22.86
C GLU A 44 -2.73 -0.27 23.57
N LYS A 45 -1.98 -1.11 22.84
CA LYS A 45 -1.10 -2.13 23.45
C LYS A 45 -0.07 -1.47 24.38
N ILE A 46 0.59 -0.41 23.92
CA ILE A 46 1.61 0.30 24.71
C ILE A 46 0.99 0.95 25.97
N LEU A 47 -0.16 1.62 25.81
CA LEU A 47 -0.86 2.26 26.93
C LEU A 47 -1.40 1.25 27.94
N ASN A 48 -1.96 0.12 27.46
CA ASN A 48 -2.49 -0.97 28.30
C ASN A 48 -1.39 -1.67 29.11
N ASP A 49 -0.15 -1.67 28.63
CA ASP A 49 1.00 -2.14 29.42
C ASP A 49 1.39 -1.16 30.53
N GLY A 50 0.85 0.07 30.54
CA GLY A 50 1.25 1.14 31.45
C GLY A 50 2.42 1.97 30.95
N GLY A 51 2.65 2.00 29.63
CA GLY A 51 3.62 2.88 28.97
C GLY A 51 3.03 4.22 28.57
N SER A 52 3.86 5.06 27.96
CA SER A 52 3.46 6.28 27.27
C SER A 52 3.94 6.26 25.82
N VAL A 53 3.31 7.04 24.95
CA VAL A 53 3.55 7.02 23.51
C VAL A 53 4.03 8.39 23.03
N ILE A 54 5.14 8.41 22.29
CA ILE A 54 5.63 9.57 21.56
C ILE A 54 5.50 9.28 20.08
N LEU A 55 4.55 9.92 19.41
CA LEU A 55 4.27 9.74 17.99
C LEU A 55 5.19 10.63 17.15
N MET A 56 5.84 10.02 16.17
CA MET A 56 6.64 10.70 15.14
C MET A 56 6.03 10.42 13.78
N THR A 57 5.80 11.45 13.00
CA THR A 57 5.27 11.29 11.64
C THR A 57 5.69 12.45 10.73
N HIS A 58 5.33 12.35 9.46
CA HIS A 58 5.45 13.43 8.49
C HIS A 58 4.08 13.77 7.90
N LEU A 59 3.95 14.98 7.39
CA LEU A 59 2.80 15.46 6.61
C LEU A 59 3.29 16.24 5.40
N GLY A 60 2.85 15.85 4.21
CA GLY A 60 3.19 16.51 2.97
C GLY A 60 4.69 16.49 2.60
N ARG A 61 5.10 17.52 1.87
CA ARG A 61 6.49 17.67 1.37
C ARG A 61 6.99 19.10 1.59
N PRO A 62 7.25 19.53 2.82
CA PRO A 62 7.69 20.89 3.15
C PRO A 62 9.12 21.21 2.72
N LYS A 63 9.92 20.20 2.34
CA LYS A 63 11.32 20.35 1.87
C LYS A 63 12.26 21.03 2.87
N GLY A 64 12.13 20.66 4.14
CA GLY A 64 12.97 21.19 5.23
C GLY A 64 12.60 22.60 5.69
N GLU A 65 11.45 23.11 5.28
CA GLU A 65 10.95 24.41 5.69
C GLU A 65 9.75 24.26 6.63
N VAL A 66 9.68 25.09 7.66
CA VAL A 66 8.50 25.18 8.53
C VAL A 66 7.40 25.91 7.77
N LYS A 67 6.33 25.22 7.41
CA LYS A 67 5.16 25.77 6.73
C LYS A 67 3.90 25.40 7.50
N ASP A 68 3.08 26.39 7.80
CA ASP A 68 1.88 26.19 8.62
C ASP A 68 0.93 25.13 8.06
N GLU A 69 0.76 25.09 6.74
CA GLU A 69 -0.09 24.11 6.04
C GLU A 69 0.34 22.64 6.25
N PHE A 70 1.61 22.39 6.60
CA PHE A 70 2.15 21.07 6.88
C PHE A 70 2.40 20.83 8.38
N SER A 71 1.99 21.75 9.25
CA SER A 71 2.08 21.54 10.70
C SER A 71 1.10 20.45 11.16
N LEU A 72 1.59 19.56 12.00
CA LEU A 72 0.78 18.48 12.57
C LEU A 72 -0.28 19.00 13.55
N LYS A 73 -0.21 20.27 13.98
CA LYS A 73 -1.24 20.88 14.82
C LYS A 73 -2.65 20.77 14.22
N HIS A 74 -2.75 20.79 12.88
CA HIS A 74 -4.03 20.71 12.17
C HIS A 74 -4.68 19.33 12.20
N ILE A 75 -3.93 18.28 12.53
CA ILE A 75 -4.46 16.91 12.62
C ILE A 75 -4.63 16.43 14.06
N VAL A 76 -4.19 17.17 15.08
CA VAL A 76 -4.23 16.76 16.50
C VAL A 76 -5.63 16.38 16.95
N GLU A 77 -6.63 17.17 16.59
CA GLU A 77 -8.03 16.91 16.96
C GLU A 77 -8.51 15.58 16.37
N GLU A 78 -8.25 15.34 15.08
CA GLU A 78 -8.64 14.09 14.42
C GLU A 78 -7.88 12.89 15.00
N VAL A 79 -6.58 13.02 15.27
CA VAL A 79 -5.79 11.97 15.93
C VAL A 79 -6.37 11.66 17.31
N SER A 80 -6.75 12.69 18.10
CA SER A 80 -7.39 12.50 19.41
C SER A 80 -8.72 11.77 19.30
N ASN A 81 -9.56 12.16 18.35
CA ASN A 81 -10.89 11.56 18.13
C ASN A 81 -10.78 10.08 17.72
N VAL A 82 -9.89 9.77 16.78
CA VAL A 82 -9.73 8.42 16.24
C VAL A 82 -9.09 7.47 17.24
N LEU A 83 -8.04 7.91 17.93
CA LEU A 83 -7.37 7.10 18.94
C LEU A 83 -8.21 6.99 20.23
N GLY A 84 -9.09 7.95 20.51
CA GLY A 84 -9.91 7.99 21.72
C GLY A 84 -9.14 8.48 22.97
N HIS A 85 -8.03 9.19 22.77
CA HIS A 85 -7.16 9.72 23.81
C HIS A 85 -6.84 11.17 23.56
N GLN A 86 -6.63 11.94 24.63
CA GLN A 86 -6.12 13.30 24.49
C GLN A 86 -4.66 13.26 24.01
N ILE A 87 -4.36 14.00 22.95
CA ILE A 87 -3.01 14.12 22.40
C ILE A 87 -2.38 15.41 22.87
N LYS A 88 -1.23 15.31 23.53
CA LYS A 88 -0.35 16.45 23.77
C LYS A 88 0.42 16.73 22.49
N PHE A 89 0.59 17.99 22.13
CA PHE A 89 1.33 18.39 20.94
C PHE A 89 2.49 19.30 21.30
N VAL A 90 3.65 19.10 20.67
CA VAL A 90 4.80 19.98 20.80
C VAL A 90 5.24 20.48 19.42
N GLU A 91 5.45 21.78 19.28
CA GLU A 91 5.77 22.45 18.01
C GLU A 91 7.22 22.19 17.51
N GLU A 92 7.89 21.22 18.08
CA GLU A 92 9.25 20.79 17.68
C GLU A 92 9.32 19.26 17.65
N SER A 93 10.13 18.72 16.73
CA SER A 93 10.38 17.28 16.70
C SER A 93 11.69 16.88 17.40
N ILE A 94 12.62 17.82 17.55
CA ILE A 94 13.88 17.71 18.31
C ILE A 94 14.16 19.03 19.01
N GLY A 95 15.05 19.03 19.98
CA GLY A 95 15.43 20.25 20.72
C GLY A 95 14.79 20.34 22.09
N GLU A 96 15.04 21.46 22.79
CA GLU A 96 14.73 21.62 24.20
C GLU A 96 13.24 21.41 24.52
N LYS A 97 12.33 21.96 23.70
CA LYS A 97 10.88 21.79 23.93
C LYS A 97 10.43 20.35 23.76
N ALA A 98 10.95 19.64 22.75
CA ALA A 98 10.63 18.23 22.53
C ALA A 98 11.17 17.36 23.67
N GLU A 99 12.40 17.62 24.13
CA GLU A 99 13.02 16.92 25.24
C GLU A 99 12.26 17.14 26.55
N GLN A 100 11.84 18.38 26.84
CA GLN A 100 11.05 18.70 28.00
C GLN A 100 9.68 18.05 27.97
N ALA A 101 8.95 18.15 26.83
CA ALA A 101 7.65 17.53 26.67
C ALA A 101 7.71 16.00 26.83
N ALA A 102 8.75 15.36 26.29
CA ALA A 102 9.00 13.93 26.46
C ALA A 102 9.36 13.57 27.91
N ALA A 103 10.14 14.41 28.61
CA ALA A 103 10.51 14.19 30.00
C ALA A 103 9.30 14.24 30.95
N GLU A 104 8.38 15.17 30.71
CA GLU A 104 7.17 15.39 31.51
C GLU A 104 6.04 14.39 31.23
N LEU A 105 6.17 13.58 30.17
CA LEU A 105 5.13 12.63 29.73
C LEU A 105 4.95 11.51 30.76
N GLN A 106 3.70 11.31 31.20
CA GLN A 106 3.34 10.31 32.19
C GLN A 106 2.82 9.02 31.54
N PRO A 107 2.87 7.86 32.23
CA PRO A 107 2.23 6.64 31.78
C PRO A 107 0.75 6.86 31.41
N GLY A 108 0.32 6.31 30.29
CA GLY A 108 -1.04 6.49 29.77
C GLY A 108 -1.23 7.73 28.89
N GLU A 109 -0.22 8.59 28.75
CA GLU A 109 -0.29 9.80 27.93
C GLU A 109 0.33 9.59 26.54
N ILE A 110 -0.12 10.41 25.59
CA ILE A 110 0.36 10.42 24.20
C ILE A 110 0.86 11.83 23.85
N LEU A 111 2.07 11.90 23.31
CA LEU A 111 2.69 13.10 22.77
C LEU A 111 2.84 12.96 21.25
N LEU A 112 2.42 13.95 20.48
CA LEU A 112 2.70 14.08 19.06
C LEU A 112 3.78 15.16 18.87
N LEU A 113 4.89 14.79 18.26
CA LEU A 113 5.95 15.71 17.84
C LEU A 113 5.52 16.45 16.56
N GLU A 114 6.14 17.60 16.26
CA GLU A 114 5.94 18.32 15.01
C GLU A 114 6.52 17.54 13.81
N ASN A 115 6.11 17.93 12.60
CA ASN A 115 6.43 17.32 11.34
C ASN A 115 7.95 17.10 11.15
N LEU A 116 8.34 15.84 11.09
CA LEU A 116 9.75 15.45 10.91
C LEU A 116 10.39 16.07 9.66
N ARG A 117 9.60 16.28 8.59
CA ARG A 117 10.07 16.83 7.32
C ARG A 117 10.25 18.35 7.32
N PHE A 118 10.02 19.02 8.44
CA PHE A 118 10.52 20.38 8.65
C PHE A 118 12.04 20.41 8.78
N HIS A 119 12.67 19.23 8.94
CA HIS A 119 14.11 19.03 8.93
C HIS A 119 14.54 18.26 7.68
N ASN A 120 15.45 18.84 6.88
CA ASN A 120 16.02 18.15 5.70
C ASN A 120 16.78 16.88 6.07
N GLU A 121 17.27 16.81 7.29
CA GLU A 121 18.00 15.72 7.91
C GLU A 121 17.20 14.44 7.95
N GLU A 122 15.87 14.55 8.09
CA GLU A 122 14.95 13.40 8.08
C GLU A 122 15.06 12.60 6.78
N GLU A 123 14.87 13.25 5.63
CA GLU A 123 14.87 12.57 4.33
C GLU A 123 16.26 12.14 3.89
N LYS A 124 17.33 12.76 4.45
CA LYS A 124 18.73 12.40 4.19
C LYS A 124 19.21 11.21 5.02
N GLY A 125 18.45 10.76 6.00
CA GLY A 125 18.88 9.72 6.93
C GLY A 125 20.04 10.17 7.82
N ASP A 126 20.01 11.43 8.29
CA ASP A 126 21.08 12.03 9.09
C ASP A 126 21.18 11.36 10.48
N GLU A 127 22.39 10.93 10.83
CA GLU A 127 22.67 10.22 12.08
C GLU A 127 22.49 11.11 13.31
N ALA A 128 22.92 12.38 13.24
CA ALA A 128 22.82 13.29 14.37
C ALA A 128 21.35 13.68 14.66
N PHE A 129 20.52 13.79 13.62
CA PHE A 129 19.10 13.98 13.76
C PHE A 129 18.42 12.74 14.38
N ALA A 130 18.75 11.55 13.90
CA ALA A 130 18.26 10.29 14.44
C ALA A 130 18.68 10.10 15.91
N GLU A 131 19.91 10.44 16.27
CA GLU A 131 20.39 10.41 17.66
C GLU A 131 19.58 11.33 18.56
N LYS A 132 19.28 12.56 18.12
CA LYS A 132 18.45 13.50 18.91
C LYS A 132 17.04 12.95 19.12
N LEU A 133 16.41 12.40 18.09
CA LEU A 133 15.10 11.75 18.21
C LEU A 133 15.15 10.56 19.17
N SER A 134 16.19 9.73 19.12
CA SER A 134 16.31 8.54 19.97
C SER A 134 16.34 8.84 21.47
N LYS A 135 16.82 10.02 21.86
CA LYS A 135 16.87 10.46 23.26
C LYS A 135 15.50 10.72 23.89
N LEU A 136 14.45 10.81 23.08
CA LEU A 136 13.09 11.09 23.55
C LEU A 136 12.38 9.87 24.14
N GLY A 137 12.82 8.64 23.84
CA GLY A 137 12.15 7.42 24.27
C GLY A 137 13.07 6.29 24.73
N ASP A 138 12.48 5.31 25.42
CA ASP A 138 13.18 4.11 25.94
C ASP A 138 13.16 2.94 24.96
N ALA A 139 12.21 2.93 24.03
CA ALA A 139 12.03 1.91 23.02
C ALA A 139 11.57 2.53 21.70
N TYR A 140 12.00 1.96 20.58
CA TYR A 140 11.61 2.37 19.24
C TYR A 140 10.61 1.38 18.64
N VAL A 141 9.54 1.91 18.06
CA VAL A 141 8.52 1.12 17.36
C VAL A 141 8.34 1.68 15.96
N ASN A 142 8.57 0.85 14.94
CA ASN A 142 8.24 1.20 13.57
C ASN A 142 6.86 0.65 13.21
N ASP A 143 5.89 1.53 13.00
CA ASP A 143 4.52 1.20 12.61
C ASP A 143 4.07 1.98 11.36
N ALA A 144 5.04 2.38 10.53
CA ALA A 144 4.85 3.18 9.34
C ALA A 144 5.23 2.40 8.07
N PHE A 145 4.44 1.40 7.69
CA PHE A 145 4.75 0.56 6.54
C PHE A 145 4.86 1.37 5.24
N GLY A 146 3.99 2.37 5.02
CA GLY A 146 4.03 3.24 3.84
C GLY A 146 5.36 3.97 3.61
N THR A 147 6.21 4.11 4.64
CA THR A 147 7.54 4.74 4.55
C THR A 147 8.69 3.76 4.73
N ALA A 148 8.43 2.47 4.92
CA ALA A 148 9.45 1.46 5.22
C ALA A 148 10.48 1.27 4.09
N HIS A 149 10.13 1.62 2.85
CA HIS A 149 10.99 1.58 1.68
C HIS A 149 12.03 2.72 1.63
N ARG A 150 12.05 3.63 2.60
CA ARG A 150 12.94 4.79 2.64
C ARG A 150 13.90 4.71 3.82
N ALA A 151 15.20 4.92 3.55
CA ALA A 151 16.25 4.95 4.56
C ALA A 151 16.29 6.31 5.29
N HIS A 152 15.14 6.82 5.74
CA HIS A 152 15.07 8.09 6.47
C HIS A 152 15.56 7.95 7.91
N ALA A 153 15.89 9.10 8.54
CA ALA A 153 16.41 9.11 9.91
C ALA A 153 15.44 8.42 10.90
N SER A 154 14.14 8.74 10.84
CA SER A 154 13.14 8.20 11.75
C SER A 154 12.64 6.80 11.42
N THR A 155 12.87 6.29 10.20
CA THR A 155 12.38 4.97 9.75
C THR A 155 13.43 3.87 9.79
N ALA A 156 14.69 4.22 9.59
CA ALA A 156 15.78 3.25 9.49
C ALA A 156 16.95 3.58 10.43
N VAL A 157 17.52 4.78 10.32
CA VAL A 157 18.76 5.12 11.04
C VAL A 157 18.59 5.12 12.56
N ILE A 158 17.45 5.60 13.04
CA ILE A 158 17.11 5.67 14.48
C ILE A 158 17.17 4.30 15.17
N ALA A 159 16.89 3.21 14.46
CA ALA A 159 16.94 1.85 15.00
C ALA A 159 18.34 1.45 15.51
N ASN A 160 19.40 2.10 15.02
CA ASN A 160 20.78 1.86 15.45
C ASN A 160 21.03 2.30 16.90
N TYR A 161 20.19 3.17 17.45
CA TYR A 161 20.29 3.67 18.83
C TYR A 161 19.48 2.85 19.84
N PHE A 162 18.81 1.78 19.36
CA PHE A 162 18.00 0.88 20.19
C PHE A 162 18.43 -0.58 19.94
N GLU A 163 19.48 -1.04 20.63
CA GLU A 163 20.06 -2.39 20.37
C GLU A 163 19.04 -3.52 20.60
N SER A 164 18.36 -3.52 21.74
CA SER A 164 17.42 -4.59 22.13
C SER A 164 15.96 -4.15 22.23
N THR A 165 15.70 -2.83 22.24
CA THR A 165 14.38 -2.23 22.44
C THR A 165 13.81 -1.60 21.18
N LYS A 166 13.94 -2.30 20.04
CA LYS A 166 13.33 -1.91 18.74
C LYS A 166 12.39 -3.00 18.25
N PHE A 167 11.23 -2.60 17.79
CA PHE A 167 10.12 -3.50 17.49
C PHE A 167 9.32 -3.05 16.27
N PHE A 168 8.65 -3.99 15.62
CA PHE A 168 7.55 -3.67 14.73
C PHE A 168 6.28 -3.40 15.53
N GLY A 169 5.54 -2.37 15.16
CA GLY A 169 4.16 -2.17 15.58
C GLY A 169 3.23 -3.22 14.96
N LEU A 170 1.98 -3.27 15.40
CA LEU A 170 1.03 -4.28 14.94
C LEU A 170 0.63 -4.08 13.49
N LEU A 171 0.45 -2.81 13.03
CA LEU A 171 0.19 -2.51 11.63
C LEU A 171 1.32 -3.03 10.73
N MET A 172 2.57 -2.70 11.06
CA MET A 172 3.73 -3.17 10.30
C MET A 172 3.81 -4.70 10.28
N ALA A 173 3.56 -5.35 11.41
CA ALA A 173 3.59 -6.81 11.50
C ALA A 173 2.49 -7.46 10.64
N ASP A 174 1.31 -6.88 10.58
CA ASP A 174 0.19 -7.41 9.80
C ASP A 174 0.38 -7.19 8.28
N GLU A 175 0.95 -6.04 7.86
CA GLU A 175 1.39 -5.81 6.47
C GLU A 175 2.40 -6.88 6.01
N LEU A 176 3.42 -7.13 6.82
CA LEU A 176 4.45 -8.13 6.51
C LEU A 176 3.88 -9.55 6.46
N LYS A 177 2.99 -9.91 7.39
CA LYS A 177 2.30 -11.22 7.37
C LYS A 177 1.42 -11.37 6.14
N ALA A 178 0.69 -10.31 5.73
CA ALA A 178 -0.17 -10.35 4.56
C ALA A 178 0.63 -10.57 3.26
N ILE A 179 1.78 -9.91 3.12
CA ILE A 179 2.69 -10.09 1.98
C ILE A 179 3.31 -11.49 2.00
N ASP A 180 3.83 -11.94 3.15
CA ASP A 180 4.39 -13.28 3.30
C ASP A 180 3.36 -14.38 3.00
N LYS A 181 2.09 -14.13 3.32
CA LYS A 181 1.00 -15.05 3.03
C LYS A 181 0.76 -15.21 1.53
N VAL A 182 1.02 -14.19 0.72
CA VAL A 182 0.98 -14.28 -0.74
C VAL A 182 2.25 -14.91 -1.30
N LEU A 183 3.42 -14.44 -0.87
CA LEU A 183 4.69 -14.78 -1.51
C LEU A 183 5.30 -16.11 -1.04
N LYS A 184 5.00 -16.56 0.19
CA LYS A 184 5.71 -17.69 0.82
C LYS A 184 4.80 -18.79 1.35
N SER A 185 3.66 -18.46 1.96
CA SER A 185 2.85 -19.41 2.74
C SER A 185 1.39 -19.47 2.32
N GLY A 186 1.03 -18.94 1.14
CA GLY A 186 -0.35 -18.95 0.62
C GLY A 186 -0.86 -20.35 0.36
N GLU A 187 -2.11 -20.60 0.78
CA GLU A 187 -2.82 -21.80 0.35
C GLU A 187 -3.07 -21.74 -1.16
N LYS A 188 -2.82 -22.86 -1.83
CA LYS A 188 -2.99 -22.98 -3.29
C LYS A 188 -4.43 -23.32 -3.66
N PRO A 189 -4.92 -22.87 -4.83
CA PRO A 189 -4.23 -22.04 -5.83
C PRO A 189 -4.03 -20.58 -5.37
N VAL A 190 -2.84 -20.04 -5.65
CA VAL A 190 -2.50 -18.64 -5.47
C VAL A 190 -2.71 -17.90 -6.77
N THR A 191 -3.55 -16.87 -6.79
CA THR A 191 -3.85 -16.05 -7.96
C THR A 191 -3.40 -14.61 -7.73
N ALA A 192 -2.56 -14.09 -8.62
CA ALA A 192 -2.24 -12.67 -8.68
C ALA A 192 -3.01 -11.98 -9.80
N ILE A 193 -3.51 -10.79 -9.52
CA ILE A 193 -4.18 -9.91 -10.48
C ILE A 193 -3.33 -8.67 -10.59
N LEU A 194 -2.83 -8.40 -11.78
CA LEU A 194 -2.06 -7.22 -12.10
C LEU A 194 -2.78 -6.43 -13.19
N GLY A 195 -3.15 -5.21 -12.84
CA GLY A 195 -3.80 -4.26 -13.74
C GLY A 195 -3.06 -2.95 -13.81
N GLY A 196 -3.67 -1.99 -14.50
CA GLY A 196 -3.13 -0.66 -14.70
C GLY A 196 -2.73 -0.39 -16.14
N SER A 197 -2.01 0.72 -16.37
CA SER A 197 -1.79 1.24 -17.73
C SER A 197 -0.54 0.67 -18.44
N LYS A 198 0.51 0.30 -17.69
CA LYS A 198 1.84 0.01 -18.27
C LYS A 198 2.46 -1.27 -17.76
N VAL A 199 2.95 -2.11 -18.67
CA VAL A 199 3.75 -3.32 -18.38
C VAL A 199 5.06 -2.94 -17.69
N SER A 200 5.73 -1.89 -18.18
CA SER A 200 7.04 -1.45 -17.68
C SER A 200 7.06 -1.17 -16.17
N THR A 201 5.93 -0.79 -15.59
CA THR A 201 5.83 -0.52 -14.14
C THR A 201 5.58 -1.77 -13.30
N LYS A 202 5.36 -2.93 -13.91
CA LYS A 202 4.99 -4.19 -13.24
C LYS A 202 5.97 -5.33 -13.47
N ILE A 203 6.98 -5.14 -14.31
CA ILE A 203 7.91 -6.20 -14.72
C ILE A 203 8.54 -6.89 -13.52
N THR A 204 9.18 -6.12 -12.66
CA THR A 204 9.91 -6.64 -11.49
C THR A 204 8.97 -7.37 -10.54
N ILE A 205 7.75 -6.84 -10.35
CA ILE A 205 6.71 -7.50 -9.56
C ILE A 205 6.37 -8.86 -10.20
N ILE A 206 6.08 -8.88 -11.51
CA ILE A 206 5.70 -10.13 -12.21
C ILE A 206 6.79 -11.17 -12.04
N GLU A 207 8.04 -10.83 -12.33
CA GLU A 207 9.17 -11.75 -12.24
C GLU A 207 9.35 -12.31 -10.83
N ASN A 208 9.20 -11.49 -9.81
CA ASN A 208 9.36 -11.91 -8.43
C ASN A 208 8.20 -12.78 -7.91
N ILE A 209 6.97 -12.54 -8.38
CA ILE A 209 5.80 -13.32 -7.92
C ILE A 209 5.59 -14.63 -8.67
N LEU A 210 6.09 -14.77 -9.92
CA LEU A 210 5.88 -15.98 -10.73
C LEU A 210 6.18 -17.28 -9.99
N PRO A 211 7.26 -17.41 -9.19
CA PRO A 211 7.52 -18.65 -8.45
C PRO A 211 6.50 -18.95 -7.33
N ALA A 212 5.74 -17.94 -6.90
CA ALA A 212 4.82 -18.03 -5.75
C ALA A 212 3.35 -18.25 -6.17
N VAL A 213 3.00 -17.97 -7.43
CA VAL A 213 1.61 -17.99 -7.90
C VAL A 213 1.33 -19.17 -8.84
N ASP A 214 0.08 -19.62 -8.87
CA ASP A 214 -0.40 -20.65 -9.80
C ASP A 214 -1.13 -20.01 -10.99
N ASN A 215 -1.76 -18.85 -10.77
CA ASN A 215 -2.50 -18.11 -11.80
C ASN A 215 -2.08 -16.64 -11.80
N LEU A 216 -1.99 -16.04 -12.97
CA LEU A 216 -1.73 -14.63 -13.18
C LEU A 216 -2.78 -14.04 -14.12
N ILE A 217 -3.63 -13.16 -13.59
CA ILE A 217 -4.58 -12.37 -14.38
C ILE A 217 -3.90 -11.05 -14.72
N ILE A 218 -3.84 -10.71 -15.99
CA ILE A 218 -3.32 -9.44 -16.51
C ILE A 218 -4.49 -8.68 -17.13
N GLY A 219 -4.75 -7.48 -16.64
CA GLY A 219 -5.85 -6.63 -17.10
C GLY A 219 -5.47 -5.16 -17.25
N GLY A 220 -6.46 -4.32 -17.50
CA GLY A 220 -6.26 -2.89 -17.73
C GLY A 220 -5.52 -2.60 -19.05
N GLY A 221 -5.03 -1.38 -19.18
CA GLY A 221 -4.32 -0.92 -20.38
C GLY A 221 -3.08 -1.74 -20.74
N MET A 222 -2.39 -2.27 -19.71
CA MET A 222 -1.20 -3.09 -19.94
C MET A 222 -1.51 -4.38 -20.70
N ALA A 223 -2.73 -4.92 -20.64
CA ALA A 223 -3.12 -6.13 -21.36
C ALA A 223 -2.98 -5.97 -22.87
N PHE A 224 -3.23 -4.79 -23.43
CA PHE A 224 -3.13 -4.54 -24.86
C PHE A 224 -1.70 -4.67 -25.40
N THR A 225 -0.68 -4.41 -24.58
CA THR A 225 0.72 -4.69 -24.94
C THR A 225 0.93 -6.19 -25.14
N PHE A 226 0.38 -7.06 -24.29
CA PHE A 226 0.43 -8.51 -24.46
C PHE A 226 -0.36 -8.98 -25.69
N ILE A 227 -1.58 -8.44 -25.87
CA ILE A 227 -2.43 -8.80 -27.01
C ILE A 227 -1.74 -8.45 -28.34
N LYS A 228 -1.12 -7.25 -28.43
CA LYS A 228 -0.37 -6.86 -29.63
C LYS A 228 0.86 -7.73 -29.84
N ALA A 229 1.60 -8.04 -28.79
CA ALA A 229 2.76 -8.95 -28.86
C ALA A 229 2.38 -10.34 -29.38
N LEU A 230 1.16 -10.79 -29.11
CA LEU A 230 0.58 -12.05 -29.61
C LEU A 230 -0.04 -11.94 -31.02
N GLY A 231 0.07 -10.77 -31.68
CA GLY A 231 -0.40 -10.53 -33.04
C GLY A 231 -1.83 -10.00 -33.15
N GLY A 232 -2.46 -9.61 -32.04
CA GLY A 232 -3.80 -9.01 -32.03
C GLY A 232 -3.82 -7.58 -32.57
N LYS A 233 -4.97 -7.16 -33.08
CA LYS A 233 -5.27 -5.79 -33.50
C LYS A 233 -5.90 -5.06 -32.33
N ILE A 234 -5.24 -4.02 -31.85
CA ILE A 234 -5.64 -3.29 -30.64
C ILE A 234 -6.20 -1.89 -30.91
N GLY A 235 -6.39 -1.52 -32.18
CA GLY A 235 -6.85 -0.18 -32.58
C GLY A 235 -5.99 0.93 -31.96
N ASN A 236 -6.64 1.89 -31.35
CA ASN A 236 -6.00 3.01 -30.65
C ASN A 236 -5.79 2.74 -29.14
N SER A 237 -5.88 1.48 -28.70
CA SER A 237 -5.69 1.12 -27.30
C SER A 237 -4.28 1.45 -26.83
N LEU A 238 -4.14 1.70 -25.52
CA LEU A 238 -2.86 1.98 -24.88
C LEU A 238 -1.87 0.82 -25.11
N VAL A 239 -0.64 1.14 -25.53
CA VAL A 239 0.39 0.14 -25.80
C VAL A 239 1.78 0.71 -25.53
N GLU A 240 2.68 -0.13 -25.05
CA GLU A 240 4.11 0.14 -24.95
C GLU A 240 4.82 -0.65 -26.06
N GLU A 241 5.01 -0.02 -27.23
CA GLU A 241 5.59 -0.67 -28.43
C GLU A 241 6.98 -1.25 -28.19
N ASP A 242 7.81 -0.57 -27.42
CA ASP A 242 9.16 -1.00 -27.06
C ASP A 242 9.16 -2.17 -26.04
N LYS A 243 8.00 -2.53 -25.49
CA LYS A 243 7.83 -3.61 -24.51
C LYS A 243 7.18 -4.88 -25.09
N LEU A 244 6.89 -4.93 -26.38
CA LEU A 244 6.31 -6.13 -27.00
C LEU A 244 7.20 -7.38 -26.82
N PRO A 245 8.54 -7.31 -27.03
CA PRO A 245 9.42 -8.46 -26.78
C PRO A 245 9.38 -8.91 -25.32
N LEU A 246 9.33 -7.96 -24.40
CA LEU A 246 9.27 -8.21 -22.96
C LEU A 246 7.95 -8.90 -22.55
N ALA A 247 6.82 -8.51 -23.14
CA ALA A 247 5.54 -9.18 -22.90
C ALA A 247 5.60 -10.66 -23.27
N LEU A 248 6.24 -11.00 -24.41
CA LEU A 248 6.46 -12.42 -24.81
C LEU A 248 7.42 -13.14 -23.85
N GLU A 249 8.46 -12.47 -23.38
CA GLU A 249 9.39 -13.03 -22.40
C GLU A 249 8.68 -13.37 -21.08
N ILE A 250 7.82 -12.47 -20.59
CA ILE A 250 7.00 -12.70 -19.39
C ILE A 250 6.11 -13.93 -19.55
N LEU A 251 5.43 -14.07 -20.70
CA LEU A 251 4.61 -15.25 -20.98
C LEU A 251 5.44 -16.54 -21.02
N GLY A 252 6.67 -16.47 -21.56
CA GLY A 252 7.63 -17.56 -21.54
C GLY A 252 8.04 -17.97 -20.13
N LYS A 253 8.43 -17.00 -19.29
CA LYS A 253 8.77 -17.22 -17.87
C LYS A 253 7.59 -17.80 -17.08
N ALA A 254 6.39 -17.29 -17.30
CA ALA A 254 5.19 -17.83 -16.65
C ALA A 254 5.00 -19.32 -16.99
N LYS A 255 5.21 -19.72 -18.25
CA LYS A 255 5.15 -21.11 -18.68
C LYS A 255 6.24 -21.97 -18.02
N GLU A 256 7.46 -21.47 -17.90
CA GLU A 256 8.57 -22.14 -17.20
C GLU A 256 8.25 -22.42 -15.73
N HIS A 257 7.56 -21.49 -15.08
CA HIS A 257 7.09 -21.62 -13.70
C HIS A 257 5.76 -22.38 -13.54
N ASN A 258 5.18 -22.90 -14.65
CA ASN A 258 3.86 -23.54 -14.68
C ASN A 258 2.70 -22.62 -14.22
N VAL A 259 2.85 -21.33 -14.40
CA VAL A 259 1.82 -20.33 -14.08
C VAL A 259 0.87 -20.19 -15.25
N LYS A 260 -0.44 -20.28 -14.98
CA LYS A 260 -1.48 -20.03 -15.99
C LYS A 260 -1.71 -18.53 -16.10
N VAL A 261 -1.48 -17.96 -17.28
CA VAL A 261 -1.75 -16.55 -17.55
C VAL A 261 -3.12 -16.39 -18.19
N TYR A 262 -3.93 -15.48 -17.64
CA TYR A 262 -5.26 -15.13 -18.12
C TYR A 262 -5.25 -13.69 -18.62
N LEU A 263 -5.32 -13.53 -19.93
CA LEU A 263 -5.56 -12.26 -20.59
C LEU A 263 -7.06 -12.09 -20.85
N PRO A 264 -7.60 -10.87 -20.94
CA PRO A 264 -8.97 -10.67 -21.39
C PRO A 264 -9.20 -11.30 -22.75
N SER A 265 -10.36 -11.92 -22.97
CA SER A 265 -10.78 -12.48 -24.25
C SER A 265 -11.64 -11.52 -25.06
N ASP A 266 -12.31 -10.59 -24.38
CA ASP A 266 -13.13 -9.53 -24.96
C ASP A 266 -12.95 -8.22 -24.17
N THR A 267 -13.35 -7.13 -24.76
CA THR A 267 -13.18 -5.79 -24.19
C THR A 267 -14.34 -4.88 -24.58
N VAL A 268 -14.63 -3.91 -23.71
CA VAL A 268 -15.51 -2.77 -24.02
C VAL A 268 -14.64 -1.69 -24.63
N ILE A 269 -14.93 -1.34 -25.89
CA ILE A 269 -14.19 -0.34 -26.64
C ILE A 269 -14.99 0.96 -26.80
N ALA A 270 -14.29 2.08 -26.92
CA ALA A 270 -14.85 3.38 -27.15
C ALA A 270 -14.08 4.14 -28.27
N GLU A 271 -14.73 5.11 -28.90
CA GLU A 271 -14.12 5.96 -29.93
C GLU A 271 -13.18 7.02 -29.36
N SER A 272 -13.32 7.36 -28.06
CA SER A 272 -12.47 8.31 -27.36
C SER A 272 -12.38 8.00 -25.87
N PHE A 273 -11.37 8.53 -25.19
CA PHE A 273 -11.21 8.42 -23.75
C PHE A 273 -12.17 9.37 -23.02
N SER A 274 -13.46 9.01 -23.01
CA SER A 274 -14.54 9.78 -22.38
C SER A 274 -15.61 8.82 -21.86
N ASN A 275 -16.20 9.14 -20.70
CA ASN A 275 -17.27 8.34 -20.13
C ASN A 275 -18.50 8.22 -21.05
N ASP A 276 -18.79 9.28 -21.80
CA ASP A 276 -19.98 9.36 -22.67
C ASP A 276 -19.71 9.01 -24.14
N ALA A 277 -18.50 8.50 -24.44
CA ALA A 277 -18.15 8.06 -25.79
C ALA A 277 -19.03 6.86 -26.23
N ASP A 278 -19.30 6.79 -27.54
CA ASP A 278 -19.94 5.60 -28.12
C ASP A 278 -19.09 4.37 -27.81
N ARG A 279 -19.75 3.29 -27.34
CA ARG A 279 -19.10 2.08 -26.89
C ARG A 279 -19.76 0.82 -27.40
N LYS A 280 -18.97 -0.22 -27.54
CA LYS A 280 -19.44 -1.57 -27.89
C LYS A 280 -18.45 -2.63 -27.36
N GLU A 281 -18.90 -3.86 -27.34
CA GLU A 281 -18.06 -5.01 -27.01
C GLU A 281 -17.43 -5.59 -28.30
N THR A 282 -16.21 -6.10 -28.17
CA THR A 282 -15.53 -6.79 -29.26
C THR A 282 -14.54 -7.84 -28.71
N ASP A 283 -14.14 -8.77 -29.57
CA ASP A 283 -12.99 -9.63 -29.31
C ASP A 283 -11.75 -8.75 -29.08
N ILE A 284 -10.94 -9.05 -28.08
CA ILE A 284 -9.79 -8.21 -27.73
C ILE A 284 -8.70 -8.23 -28.80
N TYR A 285 -8.65 -9.27 -29.64
CA TYR A 285 -7.68 -9.40 -30.74
C TYR A 285 -8.13 -8.68 -32.03
N GLU A 286 -9.36 -8.15 -32.08
CA GLU A 286 -9.95 -7.56 -33.27
C GLU A 286 -10.53 -6.17 -33.02
N ILE A 287 -9.82 -5.33 -32.27
CA ILE A 287 -10.23 -3.93 -32.03
C ILE A 287 -10.00 -3.12 -33.31
N PRO A 288 -11.05 -2.46 -33.87
CA PRO A 288 -10.93 -1.67 -35.08
C PRO A 288 -10.07 -0.40 -34.89
N GLU A 289 -9.50 0.09 -35.99
CA GLU A 289 -8.90 1.44 -35.99
C GLU A 289 -9.91 2.51 -35.56
N GLY A 290 -9.44 3.52 -34.86
CA GLY A 290 -10.30 4.57 -34.30
C GLY A 290 -10.97 4.21 -32.97
N TRP A 291 -10.90 2.95 -32.54
CA TRP A 291 -11.45 2.49 -31.26
C TRP A 291 -10.35 2.07 -30.27
N MET A 292 -10.61 2.25 -28.99
CA MET A 292 -9.70 1.86 -27.91
C MET A 292 -10.41 1.03 -26.83
N GLY A 293 -9.74 0.03 -26.29
CA GLY A 293 -10.26 -0.77 -25.17
C GLY A 293 -10.14 0.00 -23.86
N LEU A 294 -11.23 0.05 -23.10
CA LEU A 294 -11.31 0.77 -21.82
C LEU A 294 -11.75 -0.10 -20.65
N ASP A 295 -12.37 -1.26 -20.89
CA ASP A 295 -12.78 -2.18 -19.80
C ASP A 295 -12.80 -3.64 -20.29
N ALA A 296 -12.77 -4.57 -19.36
CA ALA A 296 -12.93 -6.00 -19.64
C ALA A 296 -14.39 -6.31 -20.04
N GLY A 297 -14.56 -7.09 -21.11
CA GLY A 297 -15.86 -7.52 -21.57
C GLY A 297 -16.49 -8.62 -20.72
N PRO A 298 -17.75 -9.00 -21.01
CA PRO A 298 -18.49 -9.97 -20.20
C PRO A 298 -17.86 -11.36 -20.15
N LYS A 299 -17.27 -11.85 -21.26
CA LYS A 299 -16.58 -13.15 -21.29
C LYS A 299 -15.32 -13.16 -20.42
N SER A 300 -14.56 -12.06 -20.46
CA SER A 300 -13.39 -11.88 -19.61
C SER A 300 -13.77 -11.86 -18.13
N ARG A 301 -14.86 -11.18 -17.79
CA ARG A 301 -15.39 -11.11 -16.40
C ARG A 301 -15.78 -12.51 -15.90
N GLU A 302 -16.48 -13.31 -16.71
CA GLU A 302 -16.85 -14.67 -16.39
C GLU A 302 -15.61 -15.56 -16.18
N GLN A 303 -14.63 -15.49 -17.09
CA GLN A 303 -13.38 -16.22 -16.99
C GLN A 303 -12.61 -15.89 -15.71
N PHE A 304 -12.49 -14.61 -15.38
CA PHE A 304 -11.79 -14.17 -14.18
C PHE A 304 -12.53 -14.58 -12.90
N ASN A 305 -13.86 -14.50 -12.90
CA ASN A 305 -14.69 -14.99 -11.80
C ASN A 305 -14.43 -16.46 -11.50
N ASP A 306 -14.42 -17.31 -12.53
CA ASP A 306 -14.16 -18.74 -12.36
C ASP A 306 -12.78 -19.02 -11.74
N VAL A 307 -11.76 -18.30 -12.18
CA VAL A 307 -10.41 -18.42 -11.61
C VAL A 307 -10.39 -18.00 -10.14
N LEU A 308 -11.02 -16.87 -9.82
CA LEU A 308 -10.99 -16.29 -8.47
C LEU A 308 -11.79 -17.12 -7.46
N LEU A 309 -12.95 -17.64 -7.83
CA LEU A 309 -13.75 -18.50 -6.95
C LEU A 309 -13.05 -19.83 -6.61
N ASN A 310 -12.14 -20.28 -7.47
CA ASN A 310 -11.32 -21.47 -7.24
C ASN A 310 -9.98 -21.16 -6.53
N SER A 311 -9.69 -19.89 -6.26
CA SER A 311 -8.46 -19.48 -5.58
C SER A 311 -8.55 -19.59 -4.06
N ARG A 312 -7.42 -19.86 -3.40
CA ARG A 312 -7.31 -19.86 -1.93
C ARG A 312 -6.54 -18.67 -1.40
N THR A 313 -5.66 -18.11 -2.22
CA THR A 313 -4.91 -16.88 -1.92
C THR A 313 -4.97 -15.98 -3.13
N ILE A 314 -5.32 -14.72 -2.91
CA ILE A 314 -5.50 -13.72 -3.98
C ILE A 314 -4.67 -12.48 -3.66
N LEU A 315 -3.87 -12.04 -4.62
CA LEU A 315 -3.22 -10.73 -4.64
C LEU A 315 -3.88 -9.86 -5.70
N TRP A 316 -4.35 -8.70 -5.32
CA TRP A 316 -4.90 -7.73 -6.28
C TRP A 316 -4.11 -6.42 -6.28
N ASN A 317 -3.51 -6.10 -7.43
CA ASN A 317 -2.77 -4.86 -7.65
C ASN A 317 -3.07 -4.26 -9.03
N GLY A 318 -3.95 -3.28 -9.08
CA GLY A 318 -4.33 -2.52 -10.28
C GLY A 318 -5.70 -2.91 -10.85
N PRO A 319 -6.46 -1.92 -11.34
CA PRO A 319 -7.77 -2.11 -11.97
C PRO A 319 -7.65 -2.78 -13.35
N ILE A 320 -8.73 -3.43 -13.79
CA ILE A 320 -8.80 -4.07 -15.11
C ILE A 320 -9.64 -3.29 -16.12
N GLY A 321 -10.18 -2.16 -15.72
CA GLY A 321 -10.90 -1.18 -16.54
C GLY A 321 -10.70 0.23 -16.00
N VAL A 322 -11.20 1.24 -16.71
CA VAL A 322 -11.16 2.66 -16.30
C VAL A 322 -12.30 2.92 -15.32
N PHE A 323 -12.17 2.44 -14.09
CA PHE A 323 -13.24 2.43 -13.10
C PHE A 323 -13.70 3.81 -12.66
N GLU A 324 -12.91 4.86 -12.89
CA GLU A 324 -13.27 6.25 -12.66
C GLU A 324 -14.38 6.73 -13.61
N MET A 325 -14.56 6.02 -14.72
CA MET A 325 -15.64 6.21 -15.69
C MET A 325 -16.72 5.16 -15.48
N SER A 326 -17.92 5.56 -15.06
CA SER A 326 -19.02 4.63 -14.73
C SER A 326 -19.38 3.66 -15.86
N ASN A 327 -19.20 4.07 -17.11
CA ASN A 327 -19.46 3.25 -18.29
C ASN A 327 -18.34 2.23 -18.60
N PHE A 328 -17.23 2.30 -17.91
CA PHE A 328 -16.04 1.44 -18.09
C PHE A 328 -15.53 0.86 -16.76
N SER A 329 -16.39 0.81 -15.75
CA SER A 329 -16.07 0.28 -14.42
C SER A 329 -16.50 -1.18 -14.21
N ALA A 330 -17.32 -1.71 -15.10
CA ALA A 330 -17.99 -3.01 -14.91
C ALA A 330 -17.00 -4.18 -14.74
N GLY A 331 -15.86 -4.15 -15.43
CA GLY A 331 -14.81 -5.15 -15.29
C GLY A 331 -14.19 -5.15 -13.89
N THR A 332 -13.81 -3.97 -13.39
CA THR A 332 -13.20 -3.84 -12.06
C THR A 332 -14.23 -4.11 -10.95
N VAL A 333 -15.50 -3.74 -11.15
CA VAL A 333 -16.60 -4.07 -10.21
C VAL A 333 -16.80 -5.59 -10.13
N ALA A 334 -16.93 -6.29 -11.26
CA ALA A 334 -17.06 -7.74 -11.31
C ALA A 334 -15.87 -8.45 -10.64
N LEU A 335 -14.66 -7.92 -10.83
CA LEU A 335 -13.47 -8.43 -10.17
C LEU A 335 -13.56 -8.29 -8.64
N GLY A 336 -13.96 -7.11 -8.16
CA GLY A 336 -14.18 -6.83 -6.73
C GLY A 336 -15.23 -7.76 -6.11
N GLU A 337 -16.35 -7.99 -6.82
CA GLU A 337 -17.39 -8.94 -6.41
C GLU A 337 -16.87 -10.36 -6.29
N SER A 338 -16.11 -10.82 -7.30
CA SER A 338 -15.53 -12.16 -7.32
C SER A 338 -14.53 -12.38 -6.18
N ILE A 339 -13.68 -11.37 -5.90
CA ILE A 339 -12.72 -11.42 -4.79
C ILE A 339 -13.45 -11.43 -3.44
N ALA A 340 -14.49 -10.60 -3.28
CA ALA A 340 -15.29 -10.56 -2.07
C ALA A 340 -16.00 -11.91 -1.81
N GLU A 341 -16.57 -12.53 -2.84
CA GLU A 341 -17.21 -13.85 -2.72
C GLU A 341 -16.17 -14.95 -2.42
N ALA A 342 -15.04 -14.96 -3.11
CA ALA A 342 -13.95 -15.90 -2.81
C ALA A 342 -13.45 -15.75 -1.36
N THR A 343 -13.35 -14.52 -0.87
CA THR A 343 -12.96 -14.23 0.53
C THR A 343 -14.00 -14.77 1.51
N LYS A 344 -15.26 -14.56 1.24
CA LYS A 344 -16.38 -15.12 2.05
C LYS A 344 -16.36 -16.64 2.07
N LEU A 345 -15.92 -17.28 0.98
CA LEU A 345 -15.73 -18.73 0.87
C LEU A 345 -14.44 -19.24 1.53
N GLY A 346 -13.66 -18.36 2.16
CA GLY A 346 -12.47 -18.70 2.95
C GLY A 346 -11.14 -18.46 2.27
N ALA A 347 -11.10 -17.83 1.09
CA ALA A 347 -9.85 -17.40 0.47
C ALA A 347 -9.24 -16.22 1.22
N PHE A 348 -7.92 -16.15 1.29
CA PHE A 348 -7.22 -14.96 1.73
C PHE A 348 -7.03 -13.99 0.56
N SER A 349 -7.45 -12.74 0.72
CA SER A 349 -7.30 -11.69 -0.29
C SER A 349 -6.53 -10.50 0.22
N LEU A 350 -5.44 -10.15 -0.48
CA LEU A 350 -4.61 -8.97 -0.25
C LEU A 350 -4.84 -7.98 -1.39
N VAL A 351 -5.29 -6.78 -1.04
CA VAL A 351 -5.47 -5.67 -1.98
C VAL A 351 -4.42 -4.61 -1.71
N GLY A 352 -3.71 -4.18 -2.74
CA GLY A 352 -2.71 -3.12 -2.61
C GLY A 352 -2.46 -2.35 -3.90
N GLY A 353 -1.77 -1.23 -3.74
CA GLY A 353 -1.61 -0.22 -4.79
C GLY A 353 -2.70 0.84 -4.74
N GLY A 354 -2.32 2.08 -5.08
CA GLY A 354 -3.20 3.25 -4.91
C GLY A 354 -4.59 3.09 -5.53
N ASP A 355 -4.65 2.68 -6.79
CA ASP A 355 -5.90 2.57 -7.55
C ASP A 355 -6.81 1.46 -7.02
N SER A 356 -6.24 0.28 -6.68
CA SER A 356 -7.04 -0.82 -6.12
C SER A 356 -7.59 -0.49 -4.74
N VAL A 357 -6.78 0.17 -3.90
CA VAL A 357 -7.22 0.64 -2.57
C VAL A 357 -8.30 1.71 -2.71
N ALA A 358 -8.14 2.66 -3.63
CA ALA A 358 -9.16 3.67 -3.92
C ALA A 358 -10.47 3.02 -4.38
N PHE A 359 -10.39 2.04 -5.30
CA PHE A 359 -11.55 1.31 -5.78
C PHE A 359 -12.29 0.58 -4.65
N VAL A 360 -11.61 -0.23 -3.84
CA VAL A 360 -12.29 -1.01 -2.78
C VAL A 360 -12.95 -0.12 -1.73
N LYS A 361 -12.38 1.05 -1.45
CA LYS A 361 -12.99 2.06 -0.58
C LYS A 361 -14.22 2.70 -1.22
N GLN A 362 -14.08 3.18 -2.45
CA GLN A 362 -15.16 3.87 -3.18
C GLN A 362 -16.37 2.97 -3.43
N PHE A 363 -16.16 1.70 -3.75
CA PHE A 363 -17.21 0.75 -4.09
C PHE A 363 -17.64 -0.16 -2.93
N GLY A 364 -17.13 0.06 -1.72
CA GLY A 364 -17.57 -0.65 -0.51
C GLY A 364 -17.13 -2.12 -0.45
N TYR A 365 -15.93 -2.42 -0.94
CA TYR A 365 -15.33 -3.76 -0.85
C TYR A 365 -14.23 -3.87 0.22
N ALA A 366 -13.83 -2.76 0.86
CA ALA A 366 -12.74 -2.77 1.83
C ALA A 366 -12.97 -3.76 2.99
N ASP A 367 -14.22 -3.87 3.47
CA ASP A 367 -14.61 -4.78 4.55
C ASP A 367 -14.89 -6.22 4.08
N LYS A 368 -14.83 -6.46 2.76
CA LYS A 368 -15.16 -7.74 2.12
C LYS A 368 -13.92 -8.50 1.66
N VAL A 369 -12.74 -7.93 1.84
CA VAL A 369 -11.45 -8.55 1.56
C VAL A 369 -10.69 -8.80 2.84
N SER A 370 -9.71 -9.71 2.82
CA SER A 370 -9.00 -10.08 4.05
C SER A 370 -8.04 -9.00 4.53
N TYR A 371 -7.40 -8.28 3.62
CA TYR A 371 -6.45 -7.22 3.96
C TYR A 371 -6.34 -6.16 2.87
N VAL A 372 -6.44 -4.90 3.25
CA VAL A 372 -6.18 -3.73 2.39
C VAL A 372 -4.88 -3.08 2.86
N SER A 373 -3.84 -3.15 2.04
CA SER A 373 -2.53 -2.59 2.40
C SER A 373 -2.54 -1.07 2.46
N THR A 374 -1.92 -0.54 3.49
CA THR A 374 -1.65 0.90 3.63
C THR A 374 -0.31 1.30 3.01
N GLY A 375 0.47 0.32 2.54
CA GLY A 375 1.88 0.47 2.18
C GLY A 375 2.15 1.22 0.89
N GLY A 376 1.20 1.29 -0.04
CA GLY A 376 1.43 1.96 -1.33
C GLY A 376 2.73 1.48 -2.02
N GLY A 377 3.73 2.39 -2.15
CA GLY A 377 5.02 2.08 -2.76
C GLY A 377 5.81 1.01 -2.00
N ALA A 378 5.78 1.00 -0.66
CA ALA A 378 6.48 0.00 0.13
C ALA A 378 5.96 -1.43 -0.12
N MET A 379 4.65 -1.58 -0.30
CA MET A 379 4.08 -2.87 -0.68
C MET A 379 4.57 -3.32 -2.06
N LEU A 380 4.60 -2.40 -3.05
CA LEU A 380 5.09 -2.72 -4.39
C LEU A 380 6.55 -3.16 -4.36
N GLU A 381 7.42 -2.43 -3.68
CA GLU A 381 8.84 -2.80 -3.52
C GLU A 381 9.00 -4.14 -2.78
N SER A 382 8.15 -4.45 -1.81
CA SER A 382 8.13 -5.79 -1.18
C SER A 382 7.74 -6.89 -2.17
N LEU A 383 6.76 -6.64 -3.05
CA LEU A 383 6.37 -7.56 -4.10
C LEU A 383 7.45 -7.71 -5.18
N GLU A 384 8.29 -6.71 -5.37
CA GLU A 384 9.49 -6.75 -6.22
C GLU A 384 10.65 -7.55 -5.59
N GLY A 385 10.51 -7.99 -4.34
CA GLY A 385 11.54 -8.72 -3.61
C GLY A 385 12.64 -7.85 -3.01
N LEU A 386 12.44 -6.52 -2.97
CA LEU A 386 13.41 -5.60 -2.39
C LEU A 386 13.39 -5.65 -0.87
N GLU A 387 14.57 -5.61 -0.25
CA GLU A 387 14.68 -5.45 1.20
C GLU A 387 14.37 -4.00 1.58
N LEU A 388 13.31 -3.79 2.35
CA LEU A 388 12.92 -2.45 2.79
C LEU A 388 13.80 -1.97 3.95
N PRO A 389 14.44 -0.79 3.85
CA PRO A 389 15.35 -0.26 4.89
C PRO A 389 14.74 -0.22 6.29
N GLY A 390 13.47 0.22 6.42
CA GLY A 390 12.78 0.29 7.70
C GLY A 390 12.49 -1.07 8.33
N ILE A 391 12.44 -2.14 7.52
CA ILE A 391 12.29 -3.52 8.00
C ILE A 391 13.64 -4.09 8.39
N ALA A 392 14.64 -3.93 7.51
CA ALA A 392 16.01 -4.39 7.75
C ALA A 392 16.59 -3.81 9.04
N ALA A 393 16.30 -2.54 9.35
CA ALA A 393 16.78 -1.84 10.54
C ALA A 393 16.29 -2.46 11.87
N ILE A 394 15.07 -3.02 11.89
CA ILE A 394 14.52 -3.70 13.07
C ILE A 394 15.08 -5.13 13.21
N ASN A 395 15.31 -5.82 12.08
CA ASN A 395 15.76 -7.21 12.06
C ASN A 395 17.27 -7.36 12.36
N LYS A 396 18.05 -6.30 12.21
CA LYS A 396 19.48 -6.25 12.59
C LYS A 396 19.65 -6.08 14.10
#